data_6f8735e6612e4411907c950707c89ba4
#
_entry.id   6f8735e6612e4411907c950707c89ba4
#
_cell.length_a   1.000
_cell.length_b   1.000
_cell.length_c   1.000
_cell.angle_alpha   90.00
_cell.angle_beta   90.00
_cell.angle_gamma   90.00
#
_symmetry.space_group_name_H-M   'P 1'
#
loop_
_entity.id
_entity.type
_entity.pdbx_description
1 polymer ?
#
loop_
_entity_poly.entity_id
_entity_poly.type
_entity_poly.pdbx_seq_one_letter_code
_entity_poly.pdbx_strand_id
1 'polypeptide(L)'
;MNAKIRFTVVGAGHGGKAMAAHLALMGFPVTLFNRTFQNIKVIKARGGIELISYEGGPHGFGELVNATSDMGEALRDAEVVMVVVPSTAHIDIARAAAPHLRDGQIVILNPGRTGGALEFAQTLKKNQCECDVTIAEAETLIYASRSEGPALARIFRMKESVPLAALPATRTSQVLEVIHQAYPEFIDGTSVLHTGLNNMGAIFHPALALLNAGRIESTRGDFQFYIEGVTPSVAEVLEALDRERVTVAASLGIRARTAREWLKMAYDAGGSNLYEAIHNQRGYYGIQAPPTLFHRYITEDVPMSLVPIAALGQRYGVSVRGMDSIIRLACIAHRTDYWRRGRTPDRLGIGDFSVNELTQYVMEGGGSGVPSPYSNYERTSETSA
;
A
#
# COMPACT_ATOMS: atom_id res chain seq x y z
N MET A 1 27.72 -17.87 12.25
CA MET A 1 26.80 -17.48 11.17
C MET A 1 25.61 -16.81 11.85
N ASN A 2 25.35 -15.54 11.59
CA ASN A 2 24.14 -14.89 12.11
C ASN A 2 22.91 -15.63 11.56
N ALA A 3 21.91 -15.89 12.40
CA ALA A 3 20.67 -16.52 11.97
C ALA A 3 20.02 -15.63 10.91
N LYS A 4 19.57 -16.24 9.80
CA LYS A 4 18.87 -15.47 8.73
C LYS A 4 17.50 -15.04 9.23
N ILE A 5 17.09 -13.82 8.88
CA ILE A 5 15.75 -13.26 9.16
C ILE A 5 14.67 -14.22 8.67
N ARG A 6 13.66 -14.46 9.50
CA ARG A 6 12.49 -15.27 9.17
C ARG A 6 11.36 -14.39 8.66
N PHE A 7 10.96 -14.59 7.41
CA PHE A 7 9.89 -13.84 6.79
C PHE A 7 8.56 -14.60 6.80
N THR A 8 7.50 -13.86 7.02
CA THR A 8 6.15 -14.30 6.65
C THR A 8 5.60 -13.38 5.57
N VAL A 9 5.16 -13.96 4.44
CA VAL A 9 4.47 -13.23 3.38
C VAL A 9 2.98 -13.50 3.50
N VAL A 10 2.19 -12.45 3.75
CA VAL A 10 0.73 -12.49 3.89
C VAL A 10 0.09 -12.11 2.56
N GLY A 11 -0.52 -13.09 1.91
CA GLY A 11 -1.17 -12.96 0.61
C GLY A 11 -0.52 -13.80 -0.49
N ALA A 12 -1.30 -14.65 -1.17
CA ALA A 12 -0.86 -15.50 -2.28
C ALA A 12 -1.36 -14.98 -3.64
N GLY A 13 -1.45 -13.66 -3.78
CA GLY A 13 -1.74 -12.98 -5.04
C GLY A 13 -0.49 -12.86 -5.94
N HIS A 14 -0.59 -12.00 -6.97
CA HIS A 14 0.51 -11.76 -7.92
C HIS A 14 1.82 -11.35 -7.23
N GLY A 15 1.76 -10.33 -6.37
CA GLY A 15 2.94 -9.83 -5.65
C GLY A 15 3.40 -10.76 -4.54
N GLY A 16 2.47 -11.36 -3.78
CA GLY A 16 2.84 -12.20 -2.64
C GLY A 16 3.54 -13.49 -3.04
N LYS A 17 3.10 -14.16 -4.11
CA LYS A 17 3.80 -15.33 -4.64
C LYS A 17 5.20 -14.96 -5.14
N ALA A 18 5.33 -13.84 -5.86
CA ALA A 18 6.61 -13.36 -6.36
C ALA A 18 7.57 -13.05 -5.20
N MET A 19 7.09 -12.34 -4.16
CA MET A 19 7.88 -11.98 -2.99
C MET A 19 8.31 -13.20 -2.18
N ALA A 20 7.40 -14.15 -1.93
CA ALA A 20 7.72 -15.36 -1.18
C ALA A 20 8.77 -16.21 -1.91
N ALA A 21 8.63 -16.39 -3.23
CA ALA A 21 9.62 -17.13 -4.02
C ALA A 21 10.97 -16.41 -4.07
N HIS A 22 10.98 -15.07 -4.25
CA HIS A 22 12.23 -14.31 -4.32
C HIS A 22 12.99 -14.35 -2.98
N LEU A 23 12.33 -14.12 -1.86
CA LEU A 23 12.93 -14.23 -0.53
C LEU A 23 13.51 -15.65 -0.28
N ALA A 24 12.79 -16.69 -0.68
CA ALA A 24 13.26 -18.07 -0.54
C ALA A 24 14.48 -18.36 -1.43
N LEU A 25 14.52 -17.85 -2.67
CA LEU A 25 15.68 -17.96 -3.57
C LEU A 25 16.92 -17.23 -3.03
N MET A 26 16.74 -16.13 -2.28
CA MET A 26 17.82 -15.47 -1.53
C MET A 26 18.25 -16.27 -0.30
N GLY A 27 17.57 -17.37 -0.01
CA GLY A 27 17.87 -18.31 1.07
C GLY A 27 17.34 -17.88 2.44
N PHE A 28 16.37 -16.97 2.51
CA PHE A 28 15.66 -16.66 3.74
C PHE A 28 14.61 -17.74 4.06
N PRO A 29 14.39 -18.10 5.33
CA PRO A 29 13.25 -18.91 5.74
C PRO A 29 11.94 -18.14 5.53
N VAL A 30 11.04 -18.68 4.70
CA VAL A 30 9.78 -18.00 4.32
C VAL A 30 8.58 -18.87 4.63
N THR A 31 7.60 -18.31 5.34
CA THR A 31 6.24 -18.86 5.47
C THR A 31 5.29 -18.04 4.60
N LEU A 32 4.45 -18.68 3.80
CA LEU A 32 3.39 -18.03 3.02
C LEU A 32 2.04 -18.23 3.71
N PHE A 33 1.37 -17.14 4.02
CA PHE A 33 0.00 -17.17 4.52
C PHE A 33 -0.99 -16.75 3.44
N ASN A 34 -2.11 -17.46 3.36
CA ASN A 34 -3.29 -16.96 2.64
C ASN A 34 -4.58 -17.42 3.30
N ARG A 35 -5.51 -16.50 3.55
CA ARG A 35 -6.80 -16.76 4.21
C ARG A 35 -7.57 -17.94 3.61
N THR A 36 -7.51 -18.11 2.28
CA THR A 36 -8.19 -19.17 1.56
C THR A 36 -7.20 -20.29 1.21
N PHE A 37 -7.32 -21.44 1.84
CA PHE A 37 -6.41 -22.58 1.66
C PHE A 37 -6.30 -23.04 0.19
N GLN A 38 -7.39 -22.97 -0.58
CA GLN A 38 -7.37 -23.37 -1.99
C GLN A 38 -6.33 -22.60 -2.82
N ASN A 39 -6.06 -21.34 -2.47
CA ASN A 39 -5.07 -20.51 -3.17
C ASN A 39 -3.62 -20.94 -2.93
N ILE A 40 -3.37 -21.72 -1.87
CA ILE A 40 -2.03 -22.19 -1.48
C ILE A 40 -1.89 -23.71 -1.50
N LYS A 41 -2.95 -24.45 -1.77
CA LYS A 41 -2.97 -25.94 -1.75
C LYS A 41 -1.84 -26.54 -2.61
N VAL A 42 -1.68 -26.04 -3.84
CA VAL A 42 -0.65 -26.53 -4.77
C VAL A 42 0.75 -26.11 -4.28
N ILE A 43 0.89 -24.89 -3.76
CA ILE A 43 2.16 -24.38 -3.21
C ILE A 43 2.59 -25.26 -2.04
N LYS A 44 1.68 -25.55 -1.11
CA LYS A 44 1.94 -26.43 0.04
C LYS A 44 2.35 -27.85 -0.39
N ALA A 45 1.64 -28.42 -1.36
CA ALA A 45 1.95 -29.76 -1.87
C ALA A 45 3.29 -29.84 -2.60
N ARG A 46 3.71 -28.75 -3.30
CA ARG A 46 5.00 -28.67 -3.99
C ARG A 46 6.16 -28.27 -3.05
N GLY A 47 5.86 -27.72 -1.88
CA GLY A 47 6.86 -27.17 -0.96
C GLY A 47 7.44 -25.82 -1.40
N GLY A 48 6.88 -25.14 -2.42
CA GLY A 48 7.44 -23.89 -2.91
C GLY A 48 6.76 -23.34 -4.15
N ILE A 49 7.38 -22.30 -4.72
CA ILE A 49 6.87 -21.53 -5.85
C ILE A 49 7.96 -21.39 -6.90
N GLU A 50 7.64 -21.70 -8.15
CA GLU A 50 8.46 -21.41 -9.31
C GLU A 50 8.42 -19.91 -9.61
N LEU A 51 9.59 -19.29 -9.78
CA LEU A 51 9.72 -17.88 -10.13
C LEU A 51 10.41 -17.75 -11.48
N ILE A 52 9.76 -17.02 -12.38
CA ILE A 52 10.32 -16.58 -13.66
C ILE A 52 10.48 -15.06 -13.60
N SER A 53 11.58 -14.55 -14.18
CA SER A 53 11.86 -13.12 -14.15
C SER A 53 12.38 -12.61 -15.49
N TYR A 54 12.64 -11.30 -15.56
CA TYR A 54 13.35 -10.65 -16.68
C TYR A 54 14.80 -11.14 -16.76
N GLU A 55 15.48 -10.86 -17.87
CA GLU A 55 16.88 -11.24 -18.07
C GLU A 55 17.78 -10.68 -16.95
N GLY A 56 18.55 -11.55 -16.31
CA GLY A 56 19.38 -11.20 -15.14
C GLY A 56 18.63 -11.07 -13.81
N GLY A 57 17.30 -11.23 -13.81
CA GLY A 57 16.50 -11.20 -12.59
C GLY A 57 16.41 -12.55 -11.86
N PRO A 58 15.83 -12.60 -10.66
CA PRO A 58 15.72 -13.82 -9.87
C PRO A 58 14.83 -14.86 -10.56
N HIS A 59 15.32 -16.10 -10.68
CA HIS A 59 14.59 -17.21 -11.29
C HIS A 59 14.93 -18.54 -10.60
N GLY A 60 14.00 -19.47 -10.61
CA GLY A 60 14.17 -20.81 -10.04
C GLY A 60 13.04 -21.19 -9.09
N PHE A 61 13.22 -22.28 -8.38
CA PHE A 61 12.25 -22.78 -7.40
C PHE A 61 12.58 -22.28 -6.00
N GLY A 62 11.74 -21.40 -5.45
CA GLY A 62 11.83 -20.91 -4.09
C GLY A 62 11.15 -21.89 -3.11
N GLU A 63 11.95 -22.65 -2.36
CA GLU A 63 11.43 -23.53 -1.31
C GLU A 63 10.91 -22.72 -0.12
N LEU A 64 9.69 -23.04 0.34
CA LEU A 64 9.08 -22.40 1.50
C LEU A 64 9.16 -23.31 2.72
N VAL A 65 9.42 -22.72 3.89
CA VAL A 65 9.34 -23.42 5.17
C VAL A 65 7.93 -23.95 5.40
N ASN A 66 6.93 -23.12 5.05
CA ASN A 66 5.52 -23.52 5.15
C ASN A 66 4.62 -22.67 4.26
N ALA A 67 3.44 -23.20 3.95
CA ALA A 67 2.32 -22.47 3.37
C ALA A 67 1.05 -22.84 4.17
N THR A 68 0.42 -21.86 4.80
CA THR A 68 -0.67 -22.08 5.77
C THR A 68 -1.80 -21.08 5.64
N SER A 69 -2.99 -21.43 6.09
CA SER A 69 -4.12 -20.51 6.28
C SER A 69 -4.43 -20.24 7.76
N ASP A 70 -3.56 -20.69 8.66
CA ASP A 70 -3.58 -20.36 10.08
C ASP A 70 -2.64 -19.17 10.34
N MET A 71 -3.18 -18.06 10.88
CA MET A 71 -2.40 -16.84 11.12
C MET A 71 -1.42 -17.02 12.29
N GLY A 72 -1.79 -17.77 13.32
CA GLY A 72 -0.91 -18.06 14.45
C GLY A 72 0.29 -18.91 14.04
N GLU A 73 0.08 -19.91 13.20
CA GLU A 73 1.15 -20.71 12.62
C GLU A 73 2.07 -19.83 11.73
N ALA A 74 1.48 -18.94 10.93
CA ALA A 74 2.23 -18.07 10.03
C ALA A 74 3.13 -17.06 10.77
N LEU A 75 2.66 -16.52 11.90
CA LEU A 75 3.37 -15.46 12.62
C LEU A 75 4.30 -15.98 13.72
N ARG A 76 4.22 -17.28 14.06
CA ARG A 76 4.93 -17.88 15.23
C ARG A 76 6.42 -17.58 15.27
N ASP A 77 7.10 -17.69 14.15
CA ASP A 77 8.55 -17.54 14.05
C ASP A 77 8.99 -16.36 13.19
N ALA A 78 8.02 -15.55 12.74
CA ALA A 78 8.29 -14.40 11.88
C ALA A 78 9.01 -13.28 12.65
N GLU A 79 10.06 -12.71 12.07
CA GLU A 79 10.68 -11.46 12.49
C GLU A 79 10.15 -10.32 11.64
N VAL A 80 9.93 -10.58 10.34
CA VAL A 80 9.38 -9.62 9.38
C VAL A 80 8.15 -10.20 8.69
N VAL A 81 7.04 -9.45 8.75
CA VAL A 81 5.76 -9.81 8.14
C VAL A 81 5.49 -8.90 6.95
N MET A 82 5.64 -9.43 5.74
CA MET A 82 5.39 -8.72 4.48
C MET A 82 3.92 -8.85 4.11
N VAL A 83 3.10 -7.83 4.32
CA VAL A 83 1.67 -7.83 3.98
C VAL A 83 1.50 -7.43 2.52
N VAL A 84 1.17 -8.40 1.66
CA VAL A 84 1.07 -8.24 0.20
C VAL A 84 -0.33 -8.60 -0.28
N VAL A 85 -1.30 -7.82 0.20
CA VAL A 85 -2.72 -7.96 -0.14
C VAL A 85 -3.27 -6.63 -0.65
N PRO A 86 -4.44 -6.61 -1.31
CA PRO A 86 -5.13 -5.35 -1.59
C PRO A 86 -5.37 -4.57 -0.30
N SER A 87 -5.22 -3.26 -0.36
CA SER A 87 -5.32 -2.38 0.84
C SER A 87 -6.69 -2.41 1.51
N THR A 88 -7.73 -2.82 0.79
CA THR A 88 -9.07 -3.10 1.36
C THR A 88 -9.09 -4.26 2.35
N ALA A 89 -8.08 -5.12 2.33
CA ALA A 89 -7.96 -6.26 3.25
C ALA A 89 -7.08 -5.97 4.48
N HIS A 90 -6.44 -4.80 4.58
CA HIS A 90 -5.52 -4.48 5.69
C HIS A 90 -6.19 -4.61 7.06
N ILE A 91 -7.42 -4.13 7.22
CA ILE A 91 -8.19 -4.28 8.48
C ILE A 91 -8.38 -5.76 8.84
N ASP A 92 -8.76 -6.60 7.89
CA ASP A 92 -9.02 -8.02 8.15
C ASP A 92 -7.73 -8.75 8.53
N ILE A 93 -6.62 -8.39 7.88
CA ILE A 93 -5.29 -8.94 8.21
C ILE A 93 -4.85 -8.47 9.59
N ALA A 94 -4.97 -7.16 9.90
CA ALA A 94 -4.61 -6.62 11.20
C ALA A 94 -5.43 -7.28 12.33
N ARG A 95 -6.74 -7.45 12.13
CA ARG A 95 -7.62 -8.13 13.09
C ARG A 95 -7.23 -9.58 13.32
N ALA A 96 -6.92 -10.32 12.23
CA ALA A 96 -6.51 -11.70 12.32
C ALA A 96 -5.10 -11.85 12.94
N ALA A 97 -4.21 -10.89 12.72
CA ALA A 97 -2.85 -10.91 13.25
C ALA A 97 -2.77 -10.51 14.73
N ALA A 98 -3.65 -9.59 15.19
CA ALA A 98 -3.60 -9.01 16.53
C ALA A 98 -3.37 -10.00 17.68
N PRO A 99 -4.08 -11.16 17.78
CA PRO A 99 -3.87 -12.11 18.89
C PRO A 99 -2.60 -12.94 18.77
N HIS A 100 -1.83 -12.82 17.68
CA HIS A 100 -0.67 -13.67 17.37
C HIS A 100 0.64 -12.90 17.19
N LEU A 101 0.56 -11.57 17.12
CA LEU A 101 1.76 -10.72 17.04
C LEU A 101 2.52 -10.74 18.37
N ARG A 102 3.82 -10.45 18.29
CA ARG A 102 4.75 -10.46 19.44
C ARG A 102 5.69 -9.27 19.37
N ASP A 103 6.24 -8.92 20.52
CA ASP A 103 7.21 -7.84 20.64
C ASP A 103 8.39 -8.02 19.67
N GLY A 104 8.82 -6.91 19.08
CA GLY A 104 9.94 -6.84 18.16
C GLY A 104 9.63 -7.22 16.71
N GLN A 105 8.44 -7.74 16.41
CA GLN A 105 8.07 -8.03 15.01
C GLN A 105 7.89 -6.76 14.19
N ILE A 106 8.31 -6.83 12.93
CA ILE A 106 8.14 -5.76 11.93
C ILE A 106 7.07 -6.18 10.94
N VAL A 107 6.04 -5.35 10.77
CA VAL A 107 4.97 -5.54 9.77
C VAL A 107 5.10 -4.48 8.68
N ILE A 108 5.31 -4.89 7.42
CA ILE A 108 5.48 -4.00 6.28
C ILE A 108 4.34 -4.17 5.30
N LEU A 109 3.56 -3.12 5.08
CA LEU A 109 2.48 -3.09 4.10
C LEU A 109 3.03 -2.82 2.69
N ASN A 110 2.72 -3.68 1.73
CA ASN A 110 3.25 -3.65 0.37
C ASN A 110 2.14 -3.58 -0.70
N PRO A 111 1.65 -2.39 -1.05
CA PRO A 111 1.90 -1.08 -0.44
C PRO A 111 0.90 -0.72 0.66
N GLY A 112 1.20 0.35 1.43
CA GLY A 112 0.26 0.92 2.41
C GLY A 112 -0.93 1.65 1.76
N ARG A 113 -0.75 2.24 0.60
CA ARG A 113 -1.63 3.25 0.02
C ARG A 113 -1.68 4.49 0.93
N THR A 114 -2.80 5.23 0.95
CA THR A 114 -2.90 6.40 1.83
C THR A 114 -3.46 6.00 3.19
N GLY A 115 -2.65 6.19 4.25
CA GLY A 115 -3.03 5.90 5.63
C GLY A 115 -3.08 4.41 5.99
N GLY A 116 -2.37 3.54 5.26
CA GLY A 116 -2.37 2.10 5.52
C GLY A 116 -1.81 1.73 6.88
N ALA A 117 -0.64 2.25 7.22
CA ALA A 117 0.00 2.00 8.50
C ALA A 117 -0.83 2.55 9.67
N LEU A 118 -1.44 3.73 9.51
CA LEU A 118 -2.36 4.30 10.51
C LEU A 118 -3.57 3.40 10.75
N GLU A 119 -4.24 2.94 9.67
CA GLU A 119 -5.39 2.03 9.78
C GLU A 119 -5.00 0.70 10.43
N PHE A 120 -3.86 0.14 10.06
CA PHE A 120 -3.36 -1.11 10.60
C PHE A 120 -3.08 -0.98 12.10
N ALA A 121 -2.33 0.05 12.52
CA ALA A 121 -2.05 0.36 13.92
C ALA A 121 -3.33 0.56 14.74
N GLN A 122 -4.25 1.38 14.24
CA GLN A 122 -5.54 1.62 14.90
C GLN A 122 -6.38 0.34 15.01
N THR A 123 -6.28 -0.56 14.04
CA THR A 123 -6.97 -1.85 14.09
C THR A 123 -6.35 -2.78 15.12
N LEU A 124 -5.03 -2.86 15.23
CA LEU A 124 -4.35 -3.61 16.27
C LEU A 124 -4.76 -3.10 17.66
N LYS A 125 -4.73 -1.78 17.86
CA LYS A 125 -5.17 -1.16 19.14
C LYS A 125 -6.62 -1.52 19.49
N LYS A 126 -7.54 -1.43 18.53
CA LYS A 126 -8.97 -1.80 18.73
C LYS A 126 -9.16 -3.28 19.04
N ASN A 127 -8.23 -4.14 18.66
CA ASN A 127 -8.24 -5.58 18.95
C ASN A 127 -7.29 -5.96 20.10
N GLN A 128 -6.95 -4.99 20.98
CA GLN A 128 -6.21 -5.20 22.22
C GLN A 128 -4.83 -5.87 22.00
N CYS A 129 -4.18 -5.58 20.88
CA CYS A 129 -2.79 -5.98 20.67
C CYS A 129 -1.89 -5.02 21.47
N GLU A 130 -1.26 -5.55 22.52
CA GLU A 130 -0.40 -4.80 23.45
C GLU A 130 1.09 -4.94 23.08
N CYS A 131 1.40 -5.76 22.08
CA CYS A 131 2.78 -6.03 21.68
C CYS A 131 3.44 -4.81 21.04
N ASP A 132 4.71 -4.59 21.32
CA ASP A 132 5.55 -3.60 20.65
C ASP A 132 5.95 -4.06 19.25
N VAL A 133 5.05 -3.81 18.29
CA VAL A 133 5.21 -4.17 16.87
C VAL A 133 5.51 -2.92 16.06
N THR A 134 6.56 -2.96 15.24
CA THR A 134 6.83 -1.87 14.31
C THR A 134 6.01 -2.04 13.03
N ILE A 135 5.13 -1.07 12.73
CA ILE A 135 4.36 -1.06 11.49
C ILE A 135 5.04 -0.11 10.51
N ALA A 136 5.29 -0.59 9.30
CA ALA A 136 5.83 0.22 8.22
C ALA A 136 4.99 0.05 6.95
N GLU A 137 5.13 0.99 6.01
CA GLU A 137 4.49 0.90 4.70
C GLU A 137 5.43 1.34 3.59
N ALA A 138 5.39 0.61 2.48
CA ALA A 138 6.01 1.00 1.24
C ALA A 138 5.04 1.88 0.43
N GLU A 139 5.55 2.92 -0.25
CA GLU A 139 4.78 3.79 -1.13
C GLU A 139 4.10 2.99 -2.26
N THR A 140 4.80 1.95 -2.75
CA THR A 140 4.31 1.08 -3.82
C THR A 140 4.87 -0.33 -3.67
N LEU A 141 4.26 -1.33 -4.34
CA LEU A 141 4.85 -2.66 -4.43
C LEU A 141 6.17 -2.61 -5.22
N ILE A 142 7.20 -3.26 -4.70
CA ILE A 142 8.54 -3.29 -5.30
C ILE A 142 8.58 -3.96 -6.69
N TYR A 143 7.60 -4.84 -6.98
CA TYR A 143 7.54 -5.56 -8.25
C TYR A 143 6.46 -5.08 -9.20
N ALA A 144 6.74 -5.17 -10.52
CA ALA A 144 5.74 -5.44 -11.53
C ALA A 144 5.69 -6.96 -11.72
N SER A 145 4.63 -7.63 -11.28
CA SER A 145 4.56 -9.09 -11.22
C SER A 145 3.16 -9.63 -11.56
N ARG A 146 3.11 -10.90 -11.98
CA ARG A 146 1.88 -11.64 -12.23
C ARG A 146 2.00 -13.10 -11.77
N SER A 147 0.91 -13.66 -11.25
CA SER A 147 0.80 -15.10 -11.03
C SER A 147 0.37 -15.75 -12.36
N GLU A 148 1.16 -16.66 -12.87
CA GLU A 148 0.90 -17.39 -14.13
C GLU A 148 0.37 -18.80 -13.89
N GLY A 149 0.32 -19.22 -12.61
CA GLY A 149 -0.22 -20.50 -12.21
C GLY A 149 -0.41 -20.60 -10.70
N PRO A 150 -0.95 -21.72 -10.22
CA PRO A 150 -1.16 -21.93 -8.78
C PRO A 150 0.10 -21.77 -7.95
N ALA A 151 1.25 -22.28 -8.43
CA ALA A 151 2.57 -22.19 -7.79
C ALA A 151 3.62 -21.66 -8.78
N LEU A 152 3.25 -20.67 -9.61
CA LEU A 152 4.11 -20.02 -10.59
C LEU A 152 3.86 -18.51 -10.54
N ALA A 153 4.93 -17.74 -10.41
CA ALA A 153 4.92 -16.29 -10.46
C ALA A 153 5.93 -15.76 -11.48
N ARG A 154 5.63 -14.60 -12.07
CA ARG A 154 6.56 -13.87 -12.93
C ARG A 154 6.79 -12.47 -12.41
N ILE A 155 8.06 -12.04 -12.38
CA ILE A 155 8.47 -10.66 -12.18
C ILE A 155 8.86 -10.08 -13.54
N PHE A 156 8.17 -9.04 -13.99
CA PHE A 156 8.50 -8.32 -15.22
C PHE A 156 9.57 -7.26 -14.99
N ARG A 157 9.55 -6.65 -13.82
CA ARG A 157 10.52 -5.63 -13.41
C ARG A 157 10.53 -5.51 -11.88
N MET A 158 11.68 -5.22 -11.33
CA MET A 158 11.90 -4.75 -9.97
C MET A 158 12.19 -3.26 -9.99
N LYS A 159 11.64 -2.52 -9.04
CA LYS A 159 11.88 -1.07 -8.92
C LYS A 159 13.22 -0.83 -8.26
N GLU A 160 13.94 0.16 -8.73
CA GLU A 160 15.28 0.50 -8.23
C GLU A 160 15.24 1.23 -6.88
N SER A 161 14.11 1.89 -6.59
CA SER A 161 13.94 2.69 -5.37
C SER A 161 12.47 2.76 -4.98
N VAL A 162 12.18 2.39 -3.73
CA VAL A 162 10.81 2.41 -3.17
C VAL A 162 10.86 3.06 -1.78
N PRO A 163 10.25 4.24 -1.59
CA PRO A 163 10.13 4.85 -0.28
C PRO A 163 9.37 3.94 0.69
N LEU A 164 9.92 3.77 1.89
CA LEU A 164 9.35 3.01 2.99
C LEU A 164 9.42 3.86 4.25
N ALA A 165 8.34 3.93 5.01
CA ALA A 165 8.32 4.64 6.28
C ALA A 165 7.66 3.79 7.37
N ALA A 166 8.21 3.87 8.57
CA ALA A 166 7.60 3.28 9.76
C ALA A 166 6.66 4.26 10.47
N LEU A 167 5.80 3.76 11.29
CA LEU A 167 4.97 4.47 12.25
C LEU A 167 5.38 4.01 13.68
N PRO A 168 6.00 4.88 14.49
CA PRO A 168 6.47 6.23 14.15
C PRO A 168 7.70 6.22 13.22
N ALA A 169 7.95 7.36 12.56
CA ALA A 169 9.05 7.52 11.60
C ALA A 169 10.44 7.32 12.23
N THR A 170 10.60 7.59 13.52
CA THR A 170 11.82 7.30 14.30
C THR A 170 12.28 5.84 14.23
N ARG A 171 11.38 4.91 13.89
CA ARG A 171 11.72 3.48 13.72
C ARG A 171 12.12 3.11 12.27
N THR A 172 12.06 4.06 11.32
CA THR A 172 12.32 3.78 9.89
C THR A 172 13.74 3.26 9.66
N SER A 173 14.74 3.86 10.28
CA SER A 173 16.14 3.43 10.14
C SER A 173 16.35 1.97 10.56
N GLN A 174 15.75 1.56 11.69
CA GLN A 174 15.80 0.18 12.16
C GLN A 174 15.12 -0.79 11.19
N VAL A 175 13.96 -0.41 10.63
CA VAL A 175 13.27 -1.23 9.62
C VAL A 175 14.13 -1.36 8.37
N LEU A 176 14.75 -0.27 7.90
CA LEU A 176 15.62 -0.29 6.73
C LEU A 176 16.86 -1.17 6.95
N GLU A 177 17.51 -1.09 8.11
CA GLU A 177 18.65 -1.95 8.45
C GLU A 177 18.30 -3.43 8.34
N VAL A 178 17.12 -3.82 8.81
CA VAL A 178 16.65 -5.21 8.74
C VAL A 178 16.29 -5.59 7.31
N ILE A 179 15.47 -4.79 6.61
CA ILE A 179 14.94 -5.17 5.29
C ILE A 179 15.98 -5.09 4.18
N HIS A 180 17.02 -4.27 4.31
CA HIS A 180 18.11 -4.16 3.34
C HIS A 180 18.91 -5.46 3.17
N GLN A 181 18.83 -6.38 4.10
CA GLN A 181 19.43 -7.72 3.93
C GLN A 181 18.76 -8.50 2.78
N ALA A 182 17.50 -8.15 2.44
CA ALA A 182 16.75 -8.76 1.36
C ALA A 182 16.47 -7.78 0.20
N TYR A 183 16.12 -6.53 0.52
CA TYR A 183 15.67 -5.52 -0.45
C TYR A 183 16.35 -4.17 -0.20
N PRO A 184 17.56 -3.97 -0.72
CA PRO A 184 18.27 -2.69 -0.62
C PRO A 184 17.57 -1.55 -1.38
N GLU A 185 16.59 -1.86 -2.22
CA GLU A 185 15.79 -0.90 -2.99
C GLU A 185 14.81 -0.11 -2.12
N PHE A 186 14.52 -0.53 -0.89
CA PHE A 186 13.74 0.30 0.02
C PHE A 186 14.61 1.45 0.53
N ILE A 187 14.09 2.66 0.42
CA ILE A 187 14.74 3.88 0.88
C ILE A 187 13.87 4.59 1.92
N ASP A 188 14.46 5.50 2.68
CA ASP A 188 13.72 6.31 3.66
C ASP A 188 12.61 7.12 2.97
N GLY A 189 11.37 6.85 3.39
CA GLY A 189 10.15 7.52 2.94
C GLY A 189 9.73 8.68 3.86
N THR A 190 10.56 9.08 4.80
CA THR A 190 10.37 10.16 5.78
C THR A 190 9.29 9.84 6.81
N SER A 191 8.04 9.69 6.39
CA SER A 191 6.92 9.28 7.27
C SER A 191 5.78 8.66 6.46
N VAL A 192 4.87 7.99 7.15
CA VAL A 192 3.67 7.38 6.52
C VAL A 192 2.72 8.41 5.89
N LEU A 193 2.80 9.67 6.25
CA LEU A 193 2.09 10.73 5.53
C LEU A 193 2.76 11.06 4.20
N HIS A 194 4.09 11.06 4.13
CA HIS A 194 4.82 11.27 2.88
C HIS A 194 4.56 10.15 1.88
N THR A 195 4.69 8.87 2.29
CA THR A 195 4.39 7.72 1.42
C THR A 195 2.94 7.72 0.97
N GLY A 196 2.00 7.99 1.89
CA GLY A 196 0.57 7.99 1.61
C GLY A 196 0.12 9.15 0.70
N LEU A 197 0.72 10.34 0.83
CA LEU A 197 0.35 11.52 0.02
C LEU A 197 1.09 11.57 -1.32
N ASN A 198 2.17 10.81 -1.53
CA ASN A 198 2.79 10.59 -2.83
C ASN A 198 2.16 9.45 -3.65
N ASN A 199 1.02 8.94 -3.23
CA ASN A 199 0.30 7.85 -3.92
C ASN A 199 -0.31 8.32 -5.25
N MET A 200 0.42 8.13 -6.36
CA MET A 200 -0.04 8.51 -7.71
C MET A 200 -1.22 7.69 -8.19
N GLY A 201 -1.41 6.46 -7.67
CA GLY A 201 -2.57 5.62 -7.98
C GLY A 201 -3.90 6.28 -7.61
N ALA A 202 -3.92 7.13 -6.57
CA ALA A 202 -5.10 7.91 -6.17
C ALA A 202 -5.58 8.87 -7.27
N ILE A 203 -4.62 9.46 -8.00
CA ILE A 203 -4.90 10.48 -9.01
C ILE A 203 -5.23 9.84 -10.36
N PHE A 204 -4.43 8.88 -10.79
CA PHE A 204 -4.58 8.31 -12.13
C PHE A 204 -5.76 7.33 -12.23
N HIS A 205 -5.84 6.34 -11.36
CA HIS A 205 -6.70 5.19 -11.60
C HIS A 205 -8.20 5.52 -11.54
N PRO A 206 -8.75 6.13 -10.47
CA PRO A 206 -10.17 6.37 -10.37
C PRO A 206 -10.72 7.29 -11.44
N ALA A 207 -10.07 8.46 -11.64
CA ALA A 207 -10.52 9.44 -12.59
C ALA A 207 -10.44 8.93 -14.03
N LEU A 208 -9.30 8.28 -14.39
CA LEU A 208 -9.13 7.74 -15.74
C LEU A 208 -10.15 6.62 -16.03
N ALA A 209 -10.42 5.74 -15.06
CA ALA A 209 -11.42 4.68 -15.24
C ALA A 209 -12.84 5.25 -15.38
N LEU A 210 -13.23 6.23 -14.55
CA LEU A 210 -14.57 6.82 -14.60
C LEU A 210 -14.79 7.65 -15.86
N LEU A 211 -13.80 8.44 -16.29
CA LEU A 211 -13.90 9.25 -17.50
C LEU A 211 -13.89 8.41 -18.78
N ASN A 212 -13.46 7.16 -18.71
CA ASN A 212 -13.52 6.19 -19.80
C ASN A 212 -14.56 5.07 -19.56
N ALA A 213 -15.48 5.21 -18.61
CA ALA A 213 -16.41 4.13 -18.22
C ALA A 213 -17.17 3.56 -19.42
N GLY A 214 -17.77 4.40 -20.25
CA GLY A 214 -18.50 3.96 -21.45
C GLY A 214 -17.61 3.22 -22.45
N ARG A 215 -16.36 3.65 -22.63
CA ARG A 215 -15.40 2.96 -23.49
C ARG A 215 -14.97 1.62 -22.91
N ILE A 216 -14.64 1.59 -21.60
CA ILE A 216 -14.29 0.34 -20.90
C ILE A 216 -15.40 -0.71 -21.10
N GLU A 217 -16.64 -0.37 -20.84
CA GLU A 217 -17.76 -1.32 -20.91
C GLU A 217 -18.08 -1.73 -22.34
N SER A 218 -18.11 -0.81 -23.31
CA SER A 218 -18.43 -1.10 -24.70
C SER A 218 -17.37 -1.92 -25.42
N THR A 219 -16.08 -1.68 -25.10
CA THR A 219 -14.94 -2.42 -25.70
C THR A 219 -14.45 -3.58 -24.86
N ARG A 220 -14.97 -3.76 -23.63
CA ARG A 220 -14.44 -4.68 -22.62
C ARG A 220 -12.97 -4.47 -22.32
N GLY A 221 -12.54 -3.20 -22.32
CA GLY A 221 -11.18 -2.77 -22.04
C GLY A 221 -10.20 -2.92 -23.21
N ASP A 222 -10.69 -3.17 -24.42
CA ASP A 222 -9.83 -3.28 -25.62
C ASP A 222 -9.39 -1.91 -26.13
N PHE A 223 -8.52 -1.27 -25.34
CA PHE A 223 -7.78 -0.05 -25.68
C PHE A 223 -6.66 0.18 -24.68
N GLN A 224 -5.64 0.94 -25.08
CA GLN A 224 -4.51 1.26 -24.19
C GLN A 224 -4.92 2.30 -23.14
N PHE A 225 -4.96 1.85 -21.87
CA PHE A 225 -5.55 2.61 -20.76
C PHE A 225 -4.95 4.01 -20.59
N TYR A 226 -3.62 4.12 -20.59
CA TYR A 226 -2.95 5.41 -20.39
C TYR A 226 -2.80 6.19 -21.71
N ILE A 227 -2.51 5.51 -22.81
CA ILE A 227 -2.19 6.18 -24.09
C ILE A 227 -3.46 6.67 -24.78
N GLU A 228 -4.47 5.82 -24.88
CA GLU A 228 -5.72 6.19 -25.55
C GLU A 228 -6.77 6.73 -24.58
N GLY A 229 -6.69 6.38 -23.29
CA GLY A 229 -7.62 6.84 -22.26
C GLY A 229 -7.30 8.23 -21.73
N VAL A 230 -6.04 8.69 -21.79
CA VAL A 230 -5.66 10.05 -21.39
C VAL A 230 -5.67 10.95 -22.61
N THR A 231 -6.76 11.66 -22.80
CA THR A 231 -6.90 12.76 -23.76
C THR A 231 -6.47 14.09 -23.13
N PRO A 232 -6.27 15.18 -23.88
CA PRO A 232 -5.96 16.49 -23.28
C PRO A 232 -6.94 16.91 -22.19
N SER A 233 -8.26 16.76 -22.40
CA SER A 233 -9.26 17.11 -21.39
C SER A 233 -9.21 16.20 -20.15
N VAL A 234 -8.91 14.90 -20.33
CA VAL A 234 -8.72 13.97 -19.20
C VAL A 234 -7.47 14.35 -18.41
N ALA A 235 -6.39 14.71 -19.09
CA ALA A 235 -5.16 15.18 -18.43
C ALA A 235 -5.39 16.42 -17.57
N GLU A 236 -6.20 17.39 -18.04
CA GLU A 236 -6.59 18.57 -17.23
C GLU A 236 -7.31 18.18 -15.93
N VAL A 237 -8.19 17.17 -15.97
CA VAL A 237 -8.84 16.65 -14.75
C VAL A 237 -7.81 16.02 -13.83
N LEU A 238 -6.90 15.18 -14.35
CA LEU A 238 -5.85 14.57 -13.55
C LEU A 238 -4.94 15.62 -12.90
N GLU A 239 -4.56 16.68 -13.62
CA GLU A 239 -3.77 17.79 -13.07
C GLU A 239 -4.54 18.58 -11.99
N ALA A 240 -5.84 18.74 -12.15
CA ALA A 240 -6.68 19.40 -11.13
C ALA A 240 -6.68 18.56 -9.82
N LEU A 241 -6.87 17.25 -9.92
CA LEU A 241 -6.81 16.35 -8.77
C LEU A 241 -5.41 16.33 -8.12
N ASP A 242 -4.38 16.37 -8.95
CA ASP A 242 -3.00 16.40 -8.46
C ASP A 242 -2.68 17.70 -7.71
N ARG A 243 -3.15 18.85 -8.21
CA ARG A 243 -3.05 20.13 -7.49
C ARG A 243 -3.76 20.07 -6.13
N GLU A 244 -4.96 19.48 -6.05
CA GLU A 244 -5.66 19.30 -4.78
C GLU A 244 -4.83 18.41 -3.83
N ARG A 245 -4.30 17.28 -4.29
CA ARG A 245 -3.44 16.38 -3.48
C ARG A 245 -2.19 17.09 -2.94
N VAL A 246 -1.48 17.82 -3.79
CA VAL A 246 -0.28 18.57 -3.41
C VAL A 246 -0.65 19.67 -2.39
N THR A 247 -1.80 20.33 -2.56
CA THR A 247 -2.28 21.34 -1.61
C THR A 247 -2.64 20.72 -0.26
N VAL A 248 -3.29 19.56 -0.25
CA VAL A 248 -3.55 18.80 1.00
C VAL A 248 -2.24 18.43 1.67
N ALA A 249 -1.25 17.92 0.95
CA ALA A 249 0.05 17.62 1.52
C ALA A 249 0.73 18.87 2.11
N ALA A 250 0.69 19.99 1.39
CA ALA A 250 1.26 21.26 1.86
C ALA A 250 0.59 21.79 3.13
N SER A 251 -0.72 21.58 3.32
CA SER A 251 -1.41 21.96 4.55
C SER A 251 -0.97 21.15 5.77
N LEU A 252 -0.35 20.00 5.54
CA LEU A 252 0.28 19.14 6.56
C LEU A 252 1.79 19.35 6.67
N GLY A 253 2.34 20.40 6.04
CA GLY A 253 3.79 20.66 6.03
C GLY A 253 4.60 19.72 5.15
N ILE A 254 3.95 18.95 4.26
CA ILE A 254 4.58 17.96 3.41
C ILE A 254 4.76 18.49 1.99
N ARG A 255 5.98 18.42 1.47
CA ARG A 255 6.27 18.66 0.07
C ARG A 255 6.03 17.40 -0.75
N ALA A 256 4.80 17.19 -1.23
CA ALA A 256 4.51 16.12 -2.16
C ALA A 256 5.00 16.47 -3.57
N ARG A 257 5.50 15.45 -4.29
CA ARG A 257 5.85 15.60 -5.72
C ARG A 257 4.58 15.71 -6.55
N THR A 258 4.56 16.59 -7.54
CA THR A 258 3.50 16.59 -8.55
C THR A 258 3.57 15.29 -9.39
N ALA A 259 2.46 14.93 -10.03
CA ALA A 259 2.42 13.78 -10.93
C ALA A 259 3.43 13.89 -12.08
N ARG A 260 3.67 15.10 -12.58
CA ARG A 260 4.69 15.37 -13.60
C ARG A 260 6.10 15.19 -13.09
N GLU A 261 6.42 15.74 -11.90
CA GLU A 261 7.73 15.54 -11.24
C GLU A 261 7.98 14.06 -10.98
N TRP A 262 6.95 13.33 -10.55
CA TRP A 262 7.06 11.90 -10.30
C TRP A 262 7.35 11.12 -11.60
N LEU A 263 6.62 11.40 -12.71
CA LEU A 263 6.87 10.76 -14.01
C LEU A 263 8.28 11.05 -14.52
N LYS A 264 8.75 12.30 -14.39
CA LYS A 264 10.11 12.68 -14.77
C LYS A 264 11.15 11.93 -13.93
N MET A 265 10.98 11.88 -12.61
CA MET A 265 11.93 11.25 -11.71
C MET A 265 11.97 9.73 -11.85
N ALA A 266 10.78 9.08 -11.89
CA ALA A 266 10.68 7.62 -11.84
C ALA A 266 10.92 6.95 -13.19
N TYR A 267 10.72 7.68 -14.30
CA TYR A 267 10.72 7.10 -15.65
C TYR A 267 11.46 7.94 -16.70
N ASP A 268 12.03 9.07 -16.31
CA ASP A 268 12.59 10.09 -17.24
C ASP A 268 11.55 10.58 -18.27
N ALA A 269 10.26 10.48 -17.95
CA ALA A 269 9.15 10.87 -18.81
C ALA A 269 8.71 12.29 -18.47
N GLY A 270 9.31 13.28 -19.12
CA GLY A 270 8.95 14.71 -18.99
C GLY A 270 7.93 15.16 -20.03
N GLY A 271 7.35 16.35 -19.81
CA GLY A 271 6.44 17.02 -20.73
C GLY A 271 6.08 18.42 -20.22
N SER A 272 5.57 19.29 -21.08
CA SER A 272 5.09 20.64 -20.71
C SER A 272 3.83 20.58 -19.85
N ASN A 273 3.07 19.49 -19.98
CA ASN A 273 1.85 19.18 -19.23
C ASN A 273 1.79 17.68 -18.93
N LEU A 274 0.77 17.24 -18.17
CA LEU A 274 0.62 15.84 -17.76
C LEU A 274 0.27 14.93 -18.95
N TYR A 275 -0.46 15.44 -19.96
CA TYR A 275 -0.76 14.70 -21.17
C TYR A 275 0.53 14.25 -21.86
N GLU A 276 1.45 15.17 -22.13
CA GLU A 276 2.74 14.87 -22.75
C GLU A 276 3.60 13.92 -21.87
N ALA A 277 3.68 14.19 -20.57
CA ALA A 277 4.46 13.37 -19.67
C ALA A 277 3.98 11.90 -19.63
N ILE A 278 2.65 11.68 -19.65
CA ILE A 278 2.07 10.32 -19.70
C ILE A 278 2.38 9.65 -21.04
N HIS A 279 2.25 10.36 -22.18
CA HIS A 279 2.51 9.82 -23.51
C HIS A 279 4.01 9.56 -23.76
N ASN A 280 4.89 10.29 -23.08
CA ASN A 280 6.34 10.06 -23.13
C ASN A 280 6.78 8.87 -22.27
N GLN A 281 5.90 8.33 -21.41
CA GLN A 281 6.21 7.15 -20.59
C GLN A 281 6.07 5.86 -21.41
N ARG A 282 7.19 5.35 -21.92
CA ARG A 282 7.23 4.14 -22.77
C ARG A 282 6.62 2.90 -22.12
N GLY A 283 6.72 2.76 -20.81
CA GLY A 283 6.15 1.64 -20.06
C GLY A 283 4.62 1.63 -20.00
N TYR A 284 3.96 2.70 -20.42
CA TYR A 284 2.49 2.77 -20.49
C TYR A 284 1.90 2.20 -21.79
N TYR A 285 2.74 2.08 -22.82
CA TYR A 285 2.31 1.46 -24.07
C TYR A 285 2.00 -0.02 -23.88
N GLY A 286 0.89 -0.46 -24.47
CA GLY A 286 0.41 -1.85 -24.37
C GLY A 286 -0.32 -2.20 -23.06
N ILE A 287 -0.41 -1.28 -22.09
CA ILE A 287 -1.24 -1.50 -20.89
C ILE A 287 -2.71 -1.34 -21.27
N GLN A 288 -3.43 -2.47 -21.33
CA GLN A 288 -4.86 -2.50 -21.65
C GLN A 288 -5.70 -1.94 -20.49
N ALA A 289 -6.84 -1.36 -20.83
CA ALA A 289 -7.84 -0.96 -19.86
C ALA A 289 -8.45 -2.18 -19.14
N PRO A 290 -9.02 -2.01 -17.94
CA PRO A 290 -9.71 -3.10 -17.28
C PRO A 290 -10.94 -3.52 -18.11
N PRO A 291 -11.31 -4.82 -18.11
CA PRO A 291 -12.43 -5.32 -18.93
C PRO A 291 -13.80 -4.87 -18.41
N THR A 292 -13.88 -4.39 -17.19
CA THR A 292 -15.09 -3.88 -16.54
C THR A 292 -14.76 -2.70 -15.65
N LEU A 293 -15.73 -1.83 -15.38
CA LEU A 293 -15.56 -0.73 -14.43
C LEU A 293 -15.42 -1.25 -12.99
N PHE A 294 -16.00 -2.44 -12.67
CA PHE A 294 -15.83 -3.07 -11.36
C PHE A 294 -14.43 -3.66 -11.21
N HIS A 295 -13.45 -2.79 -11.13
CA HIS A 295 -12.02 -3.08 -11.05
C HIS A 295 -11.39 -2.38 -9.85
N ARG A 296 -10.20 -2.87 -9.41
CA ARG A 296 -9.47 -2.30 -8.26
C ARG A 296 -9.14 -0.82 -8.41
N TYR A 297 -9.08 -0.30 -9.62
CA TYR A 297 -8.90 1.14 -9.89
C TYR A 297 -10.02 1.99 -9.28
N ILE A 298 -11.20 1.40 -9.07
CA ILE A 298 -12.30 2.05 -8.33
C ILE A 298 -12.46 1.42 -6.95
N THR A 299 -12.59 0.07 -6.87
CA THR A 299 -12.98 -0.62 -5.64
C THR A 299 -11.91 -0.57 -4.54
N GLU A 300 -10.65 -0.30 -4.88
CA GLU A 300 -9.53 -0.12 -3.95
C GLU A 300 -9.06 1.33 -3.89
N ASP A 301 -8.73 1.94 -5.05
CA ASP A 301 -8.08 3.25 -5.06
C ASP A 301 -9.01 4.38 -4.64
N VAL A 302 -10.34 4.28 -4.87
CA VAL A 302 -11.27 5.28 -4.33
C VAL A 302 -11.29 5.24 -2.80
N PRO A 303 -11.65 4.14 -2.12
CA PRO A 303 -11.78 4.14 -0.66
C PRO A 303 -10.44 4.20 0.09
N MET A 304 -9.36 3.65 -0.47
CA MET A 304 -8.09 3.51 0.25
C MET A 304 -7.02 4.52 -0.19
N SER A 305 -7.33 5.39 -1.15
CA SER A 305 -6.39 6.38 -1.68
C SER A 305 -7.04 7.74 -1.84
N LEU A 306 -8.09 7.86 -2.66
CA LEU A 306 -8.69 9.16 -2.98
C LEU A 306 -9.52 9.71 -1.79
N VAL A 307 -10.33 8.86 -1.15
CA VAL A 307 -11.13 9.25 0.04
C VAL A 307 -10.24 9.74 1.18
N PRO A 308 -9.16 9.03 1.61
CA PRO A 308 -8.34 9.55 2.70
C PRO A 308 -7.67 10.89 2.37
N ILE A 309 -7.21 11.12 1.14
CA ILE A 309 -6.65 12.42 0.75
C ILE A 309 -7.73 13.52 0.81
N ALA A 310 -8.90 13.26 0.23
CA ALA A 310 -10.01 14.21 0.25
C ALA A 310 -10.50 14.50 1.69
N ALA A 311 -10.59 13.47 2.53
CA ALA A 311 -11.01 13.61 3.93
C ALA A 311 -10.01 14.42 4.76
N LEU A 312 -8.70 14.23 4.56
CA LEU A 312 -7.67 15.07 5.17
C LEU A 312 -7.79 16.52 4.68
N GLY A 313 -8.00 16.73 3.37
CA GLY A 313 -8.24 18.07 2.82
C GLY A 313 -9.43 18.76 3.49
N GLN A 314 -10.57 18.10 3.56
CA GLN A 314 -11.77 18.63 4.25
C GLN A 314 -11.49 18.94 5.72
N ARG A 315 -10.80 18.05 6.42
CA ARG A 315 -10.45 18.21 7.85
C ARG A 315 -9.58 19.45 8.10
N TYR A 316 -8.60 19.71 7.21
CA TYR A 316 -7.64 20.80 7.38
C TYR A 316 -7.93 22.02 6.50
N GLY A 317 -9.18 22.17 6.01
CA GLY A 317 -9.65 23.37 5.34
C GLY A 317 -9.17 23.56 3.91
N VAL A 318 -8.72 22.50 3.24
CA VAL A 318 -8.31 22.52 1.83
C VAL A 318 -9.49 22.14 0.94
N SER A 319 -9.71 22.90 -0.12
CA SER A 319 -10.73 22.58 -1.13
C SER A 319 -10.33 21.35 -1.94
N VAL A 320 -11.19 20.33 -1.97
CA VAL A 320 -11.02 19.05 -2.66
C VAL A 320 -12.22 18.74 -3.57
N ARG A 321 -12.74 19.76 -4.25
CA ARG A 321 -13.96 19.66 -5.07
C ARG A 321 -13.83 18.68 -6.22
N GLY A 322 -12.66 18.62 -6.85
CA GLY A 322 -12.37 17.66 -7.92
C GLY A 322 -12.40 16.23 -7.39
N MET A 323 -11.67 15.96 -6.30
CA MET A 323 -11.66 14.63 -5.67
C MET A 323 -13.06 14.22 -5.21
N ASP A 324 -13.81 15.11 -4.55
CA ASP A 324 -15.18 14.83 -4.12
C ASP A 324 -16.09 14.47 -5.31
N SER A 325 -15.95 15.17 -6.44
CA SER A 325 -16.71 14.87 -7.66
C SER A 325 -16.41 13.46 -8.20
N ILE A 326 -15.14 13.07 -8.26
CA ILE A 326 -14.74 11.71 -8.69
C ILE A 326 -15.25 10.66 -7.72
N ILE A 327 -15.15 10.87 -6.41
CA ILE A 327 -15.67 9.95 -5.41
C ILE A 327 -17.19 9.79 -5.53
N ARG A 328 -17.93 10.87 -5.73
CA ARG A 328 -19.39 10.84 -5.93
C ARG A 328 -19.79 10.10 -7.20
N LEU A 329 -19.08 10.31 -8.31
CA LEU A 329 -19.30 9.56 -9.55
C LEU A 329 -19.05 8.06 -9.33
N ALA A 330 -17.97 7.68 -8.63
CA ALA A 330 -17.70 6.30 -8.27
C ALA A 330 -18.81 5.69 -7.41
N CYS A 331 -19.31 6.44 -6.42
CA CYS A 331 -20.43 6.01 -5.57
C CYS A 331 -21.69 5.70 -6.40
N ILE A 332 -22.02 6.57 -7.34
CA ILE A 332 -23.20 6.42 -8.24
C ILE A 332 -23.01 5.21 -9.16
N ALA A 333 -21.86 5.14 -9.86
CA ALA A 333 -21.57 4.09 -10.83
C ALA A 333 -21.58 2.69 -10.20
N HIS A 334 -21.08 2.55 -8.97
CA HIS A 334 -20.98 1.28 -8.25
C HIS A 334 -22.13 1.06 -7.25
N ARG A 335 -23.08 1.99 -7.10
CA ARG A 335 -24.13 1.93 -6.06
C ARG A 335 -23.55 1.62 -4.67
N THR A 336 -22.44 2.26 -4.34
CA THR A 336 -21.64 1.99 -3.15
C THR A 336 -21.22 3.29 -2.50
N ASP A 337 -21.41 3.41 -1.20
CA ASP A 337 -20.90 4.55 -0.43
C ASP A 337 -19.41 4.35 -0.13
N TYR A 338 -18.56 4.95 -0.96
CA TYR A 338 -17.11 4.91 -0.80
C TYR A 338 -16.60 5.80 0.33
N TRP A 339 -17.32 6.85 0.74
CA TRP A 339 -16.99 7.63 1.92
C TRP A 339 -17.08 6.77 3.18
N ARG A 340 -18.16 6.02 3.34
CA ARG A 340 -18.36 5.10 4.47
C ARG A 340 -17.35 3.95 4.48
N ARG A 341 -16.93 3.48 3.30
CA ARG A 341 -15.95 2.39 3.17
C ARG A 341 -14.51 2.87 3.22
N GLY A 342 -14.28 4.15 3.03
CA GLY A 342 -12.95 4.74 2.91
C GLY A 342 -12.24 4.98 4.24
N ARG A 343 -10.98 5.29 4.14
CA ARG A 343 -10.11 5.66 5.26
C ARG A 343 -10.33 7.13 5.62
N THR A 344 -11.33 7.41 6.45
CA THR A 344 -11.54 8.75 7.00
C THR A 344 -10.59 8.98 8.20
N PRO A 345 -10.31 10.25 8.60
CA PRO A 345 -9.51 10.55 9.77
C PRO A 345 -9.95 9.82 11.05
N ASP A 346 -11.28 9.70 11.29
CA ASP A 346 -11.83 8.96 12.43
C ASP A 346 -11.50 7.46 12.36
N ARG A 347 -11.60 6.87 11.17
CA ARG A 347 -11.23 5.46 10.94
C ARG A 347 -9.75 5.23 11.15
N LEU A 348 -8.91 6.20 10.80
CA LEU A 348 -7.47 6.18 11.00
C LEU A 348 -7.06 6.47 12.47
N GLY A 349 -7.99 6.90 13.33
CA GLY A 349 -7.71 7.25 14.71
C GLY A 349 -7.04 8.60 14.90
N ILE A 350 -7.18 9.51 13.93
CA ILE A 350 -6.58 10.84 13.90
C ILE A 350 -7.62 11.96 13.71
N GLY A 351 -8.92 11.64 13.91
CA GLY A 351 -10.03 12.57 13.69
C GLY A 351 -9.95 13.86 14.49
N ASP A 352 -9.46 13.78 15.72
CA ASP A 352 -9.36 14.90 16.64
C ASP A 352 -8.00 15.65 16.59
N PHE A 353 -7.04 15.14 15.82
CA PHE A 353 -5.69 15.71 15.80
C PHE A 353 -5.64 17.04 15.04
N SER A 354 -4.96 18.02 15.61
CA SER A 354 -4.42 19.18 14.88
C SER A 354 -3.28 18.73 13.94
N VAL A 355 -2.87 19.60 13.03
CA VAL A 355 -1.72 19.32 12.15
C VAL A 355 -0.45 19.01 12.96
N ASN A 356 -0.18 19.76 14.03
CA ASN A 356 1.00 19.55 14.87
C ASN A 356 0.94 18.20 15.59
N GLU A 357 -0.21 17.83 16.17
CA GLU A 357 -0.40 16.55 16.84
C GLU A 357 -0.27 15.38 15.86
N LEU A 358 -0.84 15.49 14.65
CA LEU A 358 -0.70 14.50 13.62
C LEU A 358 0.77 14.33 13.19
N THR A 359 1.47 15.44 12.98
CA THR A 359 2.89 15.42 12.62
C THR A 359 3.72 14.78 13.73
N GLN A 360 3.51 15.18 14.98
CA GLN A 360 4.20 14.59 16.14
C GLN A 360 3.90 13.10 16.26
N TYR A 361 2.64 12.70 16.12
CA TYR A 361 2.24 11.31 16.18
C TYR A 361 2.91 10.43 15.13
N VAL A 362 2.95 10.86 13.88
CA VAL A 362 3.57 10.06 12.80
C VAL A 362 5.10 10.08 12.83
N MET A 363 5.70 11.15 13.38
CA MET A 363 7.14 11.26 13.49
C MET A 363 7.70 10.56 14.74
N GLU A 364 7.08 10.76 15.89
CA GLU A 364 7.62 10.40 17.20
C GLU A 364 6.81 9.32 17.95
N GLY A 365 5.56 9.07 17.56
CA GLY A 365 4.73 8.01 18.13
C GLY A 365 3.91 8.41 19.35
N GLY A 366 3.88 9.65 19.74
CA GLY A 366 3.14 10.19 20.87
C GLY A 366 4.03 10.96 21.84
N GLY A 367 3.73 12.25 22.00
CA GLY A 367 4.34 13.11 23.02
C GLY A 367 3.43 13.23 24.25
N SER A 368 3.88 13.95 25.29
CA SER A 368 3.11 14.23 26.50
C SER A 368 1.79 14.95 26.16
N GLY A 369 0.68 14.20 26.08
CA GLY A 369 -0.65 14.68 25.72
C GLY A 369 -1.29 13.95 24.53
N VAL A 370 -0.51 13.29 23.67
CA VAL A 370 -1.02 12.43 22.58
C VAL A 370 -0.87 10.97 23.01
N PRO A 371 -1.95 10.17 23.04
CA PRO A 371 -1.84 8.76 23.41
C PRO A 371 -0.88 8.04 22.46
N SER A 372 0.18 7.41 22.99
CA SER A 372 1.01 6.50 22.22
C SER A 372 0.11 5.47 21.52
N PRO A 373 0.39 5.09 20.26
CA PRO A 373 -0.31 4.00 19.61
C PRO A 373 -0.25 2.70 20.43
N TYR A 374 0.67 2.62 21.39
CA TYR A 374 0.95 1.46 22.25
C TYR A 374 0.70 1.70 23.75
N SER A 375 0.28 2.90 24.19
CA SER A 375 0.02 3.19 25.62
C SER A 375 -1.46 3.14 25.98
N ASN A 376 -1.89 2.03 26.57
CA ASN A 376 -3.12 1.93 27.35
C ASN A 376 -2.87 1.40 28.77
N TYR A 377 -1.75 1.73 29.44
CA TYR A 377 -1.41 1.16 30.74
C TYR A 377 -1.03 2.13 31.85
N GLU A 378 -1.76 3.23 32.03
CA GLU A 378 -1.60 4.04 33.27
C GLU A 378 -2.90 4.60 33.86
N ARG A 379 -4.07 4.00 33.62
CA ARG A 379 -5.33 4.52 34.23
C ARG A 379 -6.23 3.48 34.90
N THR A 380 -5.69 2.46 35.54
CA THR A 380 -6.50 1.56 36.39
C THR A 380 -5.87 1.19 37.73
N SER A 381 -5.00 2.00 38.32
CA SER A 381 -4.46 1.72 39.66
C SER A 381 -4.65 2.80 40.71
N GLU A 382 -5.53 3.80 40.48
CA GLU A 382 -5.90 4.78 41.50
C GLU A 382 -7.43 4.96 41.61
N THR A 383 -8.16 3.93 42.02
CA THR A 383 -9.44 4.06 42.73
C THR A 383 -9.77 2.77 43.44
N SER A 384 -9.12 2.53 44.55
CA SER A 384 -9.66 1.79 45.70
C SER A 384 -8.75 2.01 46.92
N ALA A 385 -9.00 3.07 47.65
CA ALA A 385 -8.73 3.21 49.05
C ALA A 385 -9.87 4.03 49.66
#